data_f5d7c9a3cdbb3c9d37b5725562a42cd0
#
_entry.id   f5d7c9a3cdbb3c9d37b5725562a42cd0
#
_cell.length_a   1.000
_cell.length_b   1.000
_cell.length_c   1.000
_cell.angle_alpha   90.00
_cell.angle_beta   90.00
_cell.angle_gamma   90.00
#
_symmetry.space_group_name_H-M   'P 1'
#
loop_
_entity.id
_entity.type
_entity.pdbx_description
1 polymer ?
#
loop_
_entity_poly.entity_id
_entity_poly.type
_entity_poly.pdbx_seq_one_letter_code
_entity_poly.pdbx_strand_id
1 'polypeptide(L)'
;AGAEASEGVGLSVSVRMGELENVERNRDKSLGVSVYLGQRRGNASTSDFSPAAIRQTVQAAYDIARFTAEDPAAGPPDADDLATPEEAARDLDLFHPWAIDAAAAAEIARRCEAAALGVDKRITNSEGAGVSAQQAHFWAGNTRGFRGGYASSRHYISVSPIAGRGKGMQRDAWYSSMRDAADLAAPEAVGRYAAERALSRLKSRRVATAEVPVLFESTVAAGLLGAFVQATSGGALYRKASFLVDCLGQPVLAPHVDIREDPHQPKGKGSAPFDDEGVRTRPRTVVDGGVVQGYFLSSYSARKLGMKTTGHAGGSQNLAMTSRRTRPGDDLPAMLRKLGRGLFVTELMGQGVNYVTGDYSRG
;
A
#
# COMPACT_ATOMS: atom_id res chain seq x y z
N ALA A 1 -11.96 -12.47 -22.69
CA ALA A 1 -10.64 -11.86 -22.62
C ALA A 1 -10.70 -10.55 -21.85
N GLY A 2 -9.57 -10.15 -21.29
CA GLY A 2 -9.38 -8.85 -20.66
C GLY A 2 -8.00 -8.29 -21.04
N ALA A 3 -7.88 -6.97 -20.98
CA ALA A 3 -6.62 -6.28 -21.14
C ALA A 3 -6.53 -5.12 -20.16
N GLU A 4 -5.32 -4.85 -19.71
CA GLU A 4 -4.97 -3.71 -18.87
C GLU A 4 -3.75 -3.01 -19.45
N ALA A 5 -3.73 -1.70 -19.43
CA ALA A 5 -2.60 -0.91 -19.88
C ALA A 5 -2.24 0.13 -18.82
N SER A 6 -0.97 0.31 -18.59
CA SER A 6 -0.47 1.34 -17.67
C SER A 6 0.70 2.08 -18.29
N GLU A 7 0.79 3.37 -17.98
CA GLU A 7 1.95 4.21 -18.27
C GLU A 7 2.28 5.02 -17.01
N GLY A 8 3.53 4.96 -16.58
CA GLY A 8 4.05 5.73 -15.46
C GLY A 8 5.19 6.63 -15.88
N VAL A 9 5.25 7.83 -15.30
CA VAL A 9 6.36 8.77 -15.47
C VAL A 9 6.78 9.27 -14.09
N GLY A 10 8.08 9.29 -13.83
CA GLY A 10 8.59 9.70 -12.55
C GLY A 10 9.91 10.45 -12.60
N LEU A 11 10.11 11.26 -11.58
CA LEU A 11 11.39 11.86 -11.21
C LEU A 11 11.67 11.49 -9.76
N SER A 12 12.87 10.99 -9.49
CA SER A 12 13.39 10.81 -8.14
C SER A 12 14.75 11.48 -8.02
N VAL A 13 14.95 12.24 -6.96
CA VAL A 13 16.19 12.95 -6.70
C VAL A 13 16.60 12.67 -5.26
N SER A 14 17.86 12.30 -5.04
CA SER A 14 18.42 12.19 -3.70
C SER A 14 19.64 13.11 -3.52
N VAL A 15 19.77 13.61 -2.30
CA VAL A 15 20.93 14.35 -1.84
C VAL A 15 21.49 13.66 -0.61
N ARG A 16 22.80 13.80 -0.38
CA ARG A 16 23.46 13.34 0.83
C ARG A 16 24.52 14.34 1.28
N MET A 17 24.44 14.75 2.52
CA MET A 17 25.32 15.77 3.11
C MET A 17 25.37 17.07 2.28
N GLY A 18 24.21 17.46 1.74
CA GLY A 18 24.03 18.64 0.89
C GLY A 18 24.38 18.45 -0.59
N GLU A 19 25.10 17.37 -0.95
CA GLU A 19 25.49 17.10 -2.32
C GLU A 19 24.47 16.26 -3.06
N LEU A 20 24.30 16.51 -4.36
CA LEU A 20 23.45 15.71 -5.23
C LEU A 20 24.03 14.31 -5.38
N GLU A 21 23.30 13.27 -5.00
CA GLU A 21 23.74 11.89 -5.06
C GLU A 21 23.16 11.16 -6.29
N ASN A 22 21.86 11.32 -6.55
CA ASN A 22 21.23 10.65 -7.68
C ASN A 22 20.09 11.47 -8.28
N VAL A 23 19.91 11.35 -9.59
CA VAL A 23 18.75 11.83 -10.35
C VAL A 23 18.29 10.70 -11.26
N GLU A 24 17.09 10.23 -11.03
CA GLU A 24 16.47 9.18 -11.83
C GLU A 24 15.19 9.70 -12.48
N ARG A 25 15.07 9.50 -13.78
CA ARG A 25 13.85 9.70 -14.54
C ARG A 25 13.43 8.38 -15.14
N ASN A 26 12.24 7.93 -14.82
CA ASN A 26 11.68 6.71 -15.38
C ASN A 26 10.44 7.01 -16.22
N ARG A 27 10.25 6.20 -17.23
CA ARG A 27 9.01 6.11 -17.99
C ARG A 27 8.76 4.66 -18.29
N ASP A 28 7.78 4.11 -17.61
CA ASP A 28 7.41 2.70 -17.73
C ASP A 28 6.04 2.58 -18.37
N LYS A 29 5.85 1.56 -19.17
CA LYS A 29 4.54 1.21 -19.73
C LYS A 29 4.41 -0.30 -19.83
N SER A 30 3.20 -0.77 -19.62
CA SER A 30 2.88 -2.19 -19.67
C SER A 30 1.47 -2.39 -20.25
N LEU A 31 1.36 -3.39 -21.10
CA LEU A 31 0.08 -3.95 -21.56
C LEU A 31 0.03 -5.41 -21.15
N GLY A 32 -0.92 -5.77 -20.31
CA GLY A 32 -1.25 -7.13 -19.94
C GLY A 32 -2.50 -7.61 -20.71
N VAL A 33 -2.46 -8.85 -21.20
CA VAL A 33 -3.59 -9.49 -21.88
C VAL A 33 -3.89 -10.82 -21.22
N SER A 34 -5.14 -11.05 -20.87
CA SER A 34 -5.66 -12.33 -20.37
C SER A 34 -6.66 -12.90 -21.37
N VAL A 35 -6.42 -14.12 -21.86
CA VAL A 35 -7.32 -14.84 -22.74
C VAL A 35 -7.90 -16.06 -22.02
N TYR A 36 -9.19 -16.30 -22.21
CA TYR A 36 -9.88 -17.46 -21.66
C TYR A 36 -10.47 -18.29 -22.80
N LEU A 37 -10.14 -19.58 -22.85
CA LEU A 37 -10.71 -20.58 -23.76
C LEU A 37 -11.47 -21.61 -22.91
N GLY A 38 -12.78 -21.40 -22.77
CA GLY A 38 -13.53 -22.09 -21.74
C GLY A 38 -12.97 -21.76 -20.35
N GLN A 39 -12.52 -22.78 -19.65
CA GLN A 39 -11.91 -22.66 -18.31
C GLN A 39 -10.37 -22.67 -18.32
N ARG A 40 -9.75 -22.46 -19.45
CA ARG A 40 -8.29 -22.37 -19.63
C ARG A 40 -7.90 -20.92 -19.73
N ARG A 41 -6.85 -20.50 -19.01
CA ARG A 41 -6.37 -19.13 -18.99
C ARG A 41 -4.96 -19.03 -19.54
N GLY A 42 -4.72 -18.08 -20.42
CA GLY A 42 -3.38 -17.66 -20.84
C GLY A 42 -3.17 -16.17 -20.60
N ASN A 43 -1.98 -15.79 -20.15
CA ASN A 43 -1.58 -14.40 -19.92
C ASN A 43 -0.30 -14.12 -20.66
N ALA A 44 -0.22 -12.92 -21.24
CA ALA A 44 1.02 -12.38 -21.81
C ALA A 44 1.05 -10.87 -21.60
N SER A 45 2.24 -10.29 -21.62
CA SER A 45 2.42 -8.85 -21.46
C SER A 45 3.51 -8.32 -22.37
N THR A 46 3.47 -7.02 -22.65
CA THR A 46 4.49 -6.29 -23.41
C THR A 46 4.61 -4.85 -22.90
N SER A 47 5.79 -4.27 -23.05
CA SER A 47 6.02 -2.83 -22.88
C SER A 47 6.01 -2.06 -24.23
N ASP A 48 5.87 -2.76 -25.35
CA ASP A 48 5.76 -2.16 -26.68
C ASP A 48 4.29 -2.05 -27.08
N PHE A 49 3.80 -0.81 -27.27
CA PHE A 49 2.42 -0.51 -27.68
C PHE A 49 2.24 -0.43 -29.20
N SER A 50 3.22 -0.89 -29.98
CA SER A 50 3.04 -1.00 -31.43
C SER A 50 1.94 -2.01 -31.78
N PRO A 51 1.17 -1.79 -32.86
CA PRO A 51 0.13 -2.71 -33.28
C PRO A 51 0.65 -4.14 -33.53
N ALA A 52 1.91 -4.29 -33.91
CA ALA A 52 2.54 -5.60 -34.13
C ALA A 52 2.78 -6.32 -32.80
N ALA A 53 3.37 -5.65 -31.81
CA ALA A 53 3.63 -6.20 -30.49
C ALA A 53 2.33 -6.53 -29.75
N ILE A 54 1.31 -5.68 -29.86
CA ILE A 54 -0.02 -5.97 -29.29
C ILE A 54 -0.62 -7.25 -29.88
N ARG A 55 -0.60 -7.41 -31.22
CA ARG A 55 -1.08 -8.65 -31.87
C ARG A 55 -0.31 -9.88 -31.43
N GLN A 56 1.02 -9.79 -31.32
CA GLN A 56 1.88 -10.88 -30.84
C GLN A 56 1.55 -11.25 -29.39
N THR A 57 1.33 -10.26 -28.53
CA THR A 57 0.96 -10.47 -27.13
C THR A 57 -0.40 -11.16 -27.00
N VAL A 58 -1.39 -10.75 -27.77
CA VAL A 58 -2.70 -11.41 -27.82
C VAL A 58 -2.57 -12.85 -28.32
N GLN A 59 -1.78 -13.08 -29.38
CA GLN A 59 -1.55 -14.44 -29.90
C GLN A 59 -0.83 -15.32 -28.86
N ALA A 60 0.18 -14.78 -28.18
CA ALA A 60 0.91 -15.50 -27.14
C ALA A 60 -0.04 -15.91 -25.98
N ALA A 61 -0.88 -14.97 -25.49
CA ALA A 61 -1.86 -15.26 -24.47
C ALA A 61 -2.87 -16.34 -24.91
N TYR A 62 -3.32 -16.30 -26.17
CA TYR A 62 -4.20 -17.30 -26.76
C TYR A 62 -3.53 -18.68 -26.81
N ASP A 63 -2.29 -18.75 -27.33
CA ASP A 63 -1.54 -20.01 -27.47
C ASP A 63 -1.27 -20.63 -26.09
N ILE A 64 -0.91 -19.82 -25.08
CA ILE A 64 -0.78 -20.29 -23.69
C ILE A 64 -2.10 -20.89 -23.21
N ALA A 65 -3.23 -20.21 -23.41
CA ALA A 65 -4.55 -20.71 -23.00
C ALA A 65 -4.91 -22.06 -23.60
N ARG A 66 -4.46 -22.35 -24.82
CA ARG A 66 -4.70 -23.65 -25.49
C ARG A 66 -4.06 -24.83 -24.78
N PHE A 67 -2.95 -24.63 -24.11
CA PHE A 67 -2.16 -25.68 -23.46
C PHE A 67 -2.25 -25.68 -21.93
N THR A 68 -2.87 -24.66 -21.35
CA THR A 68 -3.08 -24.59 -19.89
C THR A 68 -4.17 -25.59 -19.48
N ALA A 69 -4.04 -26.17 -18.29
CA ALA A 69 -5.06 -27.03 -17.72
C ALA A 69 -6.36 -26.26 -17.45
N GLU A 70 -7.48 -26.96 -17.50
CA GLU A 70 -8.77 -26.38 -17.13
C GLU A 70 -8.85 -26.12 -15.62
N ASP A 71 -9.36 -24.94 -15.27
CA ASP A 71 -9.65 -24.56 -13.90
C ASP A 71 -11.09 -24.00 -13.84
N PRO A 72 -12.01 -24.69 -13.15
CA PRO A 72 -13.42 -24.28 -13.07
C PRO A 72 -13.64 -22.85 -12.55
N ALA A 73 -12.67 -22.28 -11.82
CA ALA A 73 -12.74 -20.91 -11.34
C ALA A 73 -12.19 -19.87 -12.34
N ALA A 74 -11.50 -20.32 -13.41
CA ALA A 74 -10.96 -19.41 -14.41
C ALA A 74 -12.06 -18.76 -15.25
N GLY A 75 -11.94 -17.47 -15.50
CA GLY A 75 -12.89 -16.72 -16.32
C GLY A 75 -12.83 -15.22 -15.98
N PRO A 76 -13.32 -14.37 -16.90
CA PRO A 76 -13.50 -12.96 -16.59
C PRO A 76 -14.53 -12.79 -15.46
N PRO A 77 -14.58 -11.61 -14.79
CA PRO A 77 -15.64 -11.27 -13.85
C PRO A 77 -17.03 -11.46 -14.46
N ASP A 78 -18.01 -11.74 -13.63
CA ASP A 78 -19.41 -11.81 -14.09
C ASP A 78 -19.89 -10.39 -14.46
N ALA A 79 -20.75 -10.28 -15.48
CA ALA A 79 -21.16 -8.99 -16.02
C ALA A 79 -21.85 -8.11 -14.96
N ASP A 80 -22.63 -8.73 -14.07
CA ASP A 80 -23.35 -8.03 -13.00
C ASP A 80 -22.45 -7.48 -11.90
N ASP A 81 -21.21 -7.96 -11.81
CA ASP A 81 -20.22 -7.48 -10.81
C ASP A 81 -19.36 -6.34 -11.34
N LEU A 82 -19.35 -6.11 -12.66
CA LEU A 82 -18.55 -5.06 -13.28
C LEU A 82 -19.03 -3.66 -12.89
N ALA A 83 -18.11 -2.73 -12.78
CA ALA A 83 -18.44 -1.32 -12.61
C ALA A 83 -19.18 -0.79 -13.83
N THR A 84 -20.23 0.00 -13.59
CA THR A 84 -20.93 0.72 -14.68
C THR A 84 -20.03 1.82 -15.24
N PRO A 85 -20.34 2.37 -16.44
CA PRO A 85 -19.59 3.50 -16.98
C PRO A 85 -19.52 4.70 -16.02
N GLU A 86 -20.60 4.97 -15.30
CA GLU A 86 -20.67 6.07 -14.32
C GLU A 86 -19.81 5.75 -13.08
N GLU A 87 -19.82 4.50 -12.59
CA GLU A 87 -18.97 4.07 -11.49
C GLU A 87 -17.49 4.12 -11.89
N ALA A 88 -17.15 3.65 -13.09
CA ALA A 88 -15.79 3.66 -13.63
C ALA A 88 -15.25 5.06 -13.92
N ALA A 89 -16.12 6.00 -14.24
CA ALA A 89 -15.78 7.41 -14.50
C ALA A 89 -15.81 8.29 -13.24
N ARG A 90 -15.99 7.70 -12.05
CA ARG A 90 -16.03 8.46 -10.80
C ARG A 90 -14.73 9.23 -10.57
N ASP A 91 -14.86 10.54 -10.42
CA ASP A 91 -13.74 11.38 -10.02
C ASP A 91 -13.47 11.21 -8.51
N LEU A 92 -12.27 10.75 -8.20
CA LEU A 92 -11.78 10.55 -6.84
C LEU A 92 -10.63 11.53 -6.50
N ASP A 93 -10.43 12.53 -7.34
CA ASP A 93 -9.39 13.57 -7.14
C ASP A 93 -7.98 12.96 -6.96
N LEU A 94 -7.60 12.00 -7.84
CA LEU A 94 -6.38 11.22 -7.67
C LEU A 94 -5.17 11.78 -8.43
N PHE A 95 -5.36 12.72 -9.36
CA PHE A 95 -4.35 13.14 -10.30
C PHE A 95 -3.95 14.61 -10.13
N HIS A 96 -2.82 14.84 -9.48
CA HIS A 96 -2.20 16.14 -9.24
C HIS A 96 -0.75 16.10 -9.71
N PRO A 97 -0.47 16.23 -11.01
CA PRO A 97 0.89 16.14 -11.54
C PRO A 97 1.76 17.26 -10.97
N TRP A 98 2.94 16.92 -10.49
CA TRP A 98 3.90 17.86 -9.96
C TRP A 98 4.97 18.17 -11.02
N ALA A 99 4.87 19.32 -11.65
CA ALA A 99 5.84 19.79 -12.63
C ALA A 99 7.09 20.34 -11.93
N ILE A 100 7.90 19.45 -11.35
CA ILE A 100 9.14 19.78 -10.68
C ILE A 100 10.34 19.30 -11.52
N ASP A 101 11.38 20.11 -11.62
CA ASP A 101 12.64 19.70 -12.21
C ASP A 101 13.62 19.14 -11.16
N ALA A 102 14.73 18.59 -11.62
CA ALA A 102 15.72 17.97 -10.75
C ALA A 102 16.40 18.97 -9.80
N ALA A 103 16.58 20.22 -10.23
CA ALA A 103 17.22 21.25 -9.40
C ALA A 103 16.31 21.67 -8.26
N ALA A 104 15.04 21.93 -8.53
CA ALA A 104 14.04 22.27 -7.51
C ALA A 104 13.81 21.09 -6.54
N ALA A 105 13.76 19.84 -7.04
CA ALA A 105 13.65 18.66 -6.20
C ALA A 105 14.87 18.48 -5.27
N ALA A 106 16.08 18.70 -5.79
CA ALA A 106 17.31 18.68 -4.99
C ALA A 106 17.32 19.74 -3.91
N GLU A 107 16.81 20.95 -4.20
CA GLU A 107 16.72 22.03 -3.21
C GLU A 107 15.75 21.67 -2.07
N ILE A 108 14.59 21.09 -2.36
CA ILE A 108 13.65 20.60 -1.34
C ILE A 108 14.32 19.51 -0.49
N ALA A 109 15.04 18.58 -1.11
CA ALA A 109 15.74 17.52 -0.41
C ALA A 109 16.85 18.08 0.50
N ARG A 110 17.64 19.06 0.01
CA ARG A 110 18.66 19.77 0.84
C ARG A 110 18.05 20.45 2.05
N ARG A 111 16.95 21.16 1.89
CA ARG A 111 16.24 21.81 2.99
C ARG A 111 15.77 20.80 4.03
N CYS A 112 15.26 19.65 3.59
CA CYS A 112 14.84 18.55 4.46
C CYS A 112 16.04 18.00 5.25
N GLU A 113 17.15 17.71 4.58
CA GLU A 113 18.35 17.17 5.20
C GLU A 113 19.02 18.20 6.15
N ALA A 114 19.18 19.45 5.70
CA ALA A 114 19.76 20.52 6.51
C ALA A 114 18.96 20.75 7.81
N ALA A 115 17.62 20.68 7.73
CA ALA A 115 16.77 20.78 8.90
C ALA A 115 16.99 19.61 9.87
N ALA A 116 17.23 18.40 9.36
CA ALA A 116 17.55 17.25 10.21
C ALA A 116 18.92 17.39 10.88
N LEU A 117 19.96 17.76 10.11
CA LEU A 117 21.32 17.97 10.60
C LEU A 117 21.40 19.09 11.63
N GLY A 118 20.56 20.12 11.50
CA GLY A 118 20.52 21.29 12.37
C GLY A 118 19.86 21.11 13.73
N VAL A 119 19.19 19.98 13.99
CA VAL A 119 18.45 19.74 15.24
C VAL A 119 19.38 19.62 16.46
N ASP A 120 20.45 18.85 16.32
CA ASP A 120 21.34 18.56 17.43
C ASP A 120 22.72 18.15 16.89
N LYS A 121 23.81 18.58 17.56
CA LYS A 121 25.21 18.23 17.21
C LYS A 121 25.50 16.71 17.21
N ARG A 122 24.64 15.92 17.81
CA ARG A 122 24.71 14.45 17.80
C ARG A 122 24.21 13.85 16.50
N ILE A 123 23.46 14.58 15.65
CA ILE A 123 23.19 14.18 14.27
C ILE A 123 24.46 14.47 13.48
N THR A 124 25.20 13.42 13.14
CA THR A 124 26.58 13.56 12.61
C THR A 124 26.70 13.16 11.15
N ASN A 125 25.66 12.55 10.58
CA ASN A 125 25.63 12.08 9.20
C ASN A 125 24.18 11.89 8.74
N SER A 126 24.01 11.55 7.47
CA SER A 126 22.74 11.23 6.85
C SER A 126 22.91 10.06 5.85
N GLU A 127 21.92 9.23 5.70
CA GLU A 127 21.82 8.31 4.56
C GLU A 127 21.25 9.02 3.32
N GLY A 128 20.85 10.27 3.49
CA GLY A 128 20.32 11.13 2.45
C GLY A 128 18.88 11.58 2.70
N ALA A 129 18.48 12.57 1.91
CA ALA A 129 17.13 13.01 1.75
C ALA A 129 16.70 12.86 0.29
N GLY A 130 15.42 12.57 0.07
CA GLY A 130 14.90 12.34 -1.27
C GLY A 130 13.58 13.04 -1.53
N VAL A 131 13.38 13.40 -2.79
CA VAL A 131 12.12 13.88 -3.35
C VAL A 131 11.74 13.00 -4.53
N SER A 132 10.49 12.59 -4.60
CA SER A 132 9.98 11.83 -5.74
C SER A 132 8.64 12.40 -6.18
N ALA A 133 8.49 12.58 -7.49
CA ALA A 133 7.26 12.99 -8.17
C ALA A 133 6.87 11.90 -9.16
N GLN A 134 5.77 11.21 -8.90
CA GLN A 134 5.31 10.09 -9.73
C GLN A 134 3.88 10.33 -10.21
N GLN A 135 3.61 9.96 -11.44
CA GLN A 135 2.27 9.96 -12.02
C GLN A 135 2.07 8.72 -12.89
N ALA A 136 0.86 8.23 -12.94
CA ALA A 136 0.50 7.05 -13.70
C ALA A 136 -0.88 7.19 -14.33
N HIS A 137 -1.06 6.55 -15.47
CA HIS A 137 -2.34 6.35 -16.14
C HIS A 137 -2.61 4.85 -16.20
N PHE A 138 -3.80 4.43 -15.86
CA PHE A 138 -4.24 3.05 -15.90
C PHE A 138 -5.53 2.94 -16.71
N TRP A 139 -5.62 1.91 -17.55
CA TRP A 139 -6.79 1.56 -18.33
C TRP A 139 -7.02 0.06 -18.30
N ALA A 140 -8.27 -0.36 -18.15
CA ALA A 140 -8.67 -1.74 -18.24
C ALA A 140 -9.91 -1.92 -19.09
N GLY A 141 -10.04 -3.07 -19.70
CA GLY A 141 -11.23 -3.44 -20.46
C GLY A 141 -11.34 -4.93 -20.66
N ASN A 142 -12.55 -5.42 -20.86
CA ASN A 142 -12.80 -6.83 -21.07
C ASN A 142 -13.95 -7.11 -22.08
N THR A 143 -14.03 -8.35 -22.54
CA THR A 143 -15.05 -8.79 -23.50
C THR A 143 -16.46 -8.94 -22.89
N ARG A 144 -16.62 -8.64 -21.60
CA ARG A 144 -17.92 -8.54 -20.92
C ARG A 144 -18.50 -7.12 -20.96
N GLY A 145 -17.83 -6.20 -21.66
CA GLY A 145 -18.28 -4.83 -21.88
C GLY A 145 -17.68 -3.79 -20.95
N PHE A 146 -16.90 -4.17 -19.95
CA PHE A 146 -16.22 -3.19 -19.09
C PHE A 146 -15.12 -2.45 -19.85
N ARG A 147 -15.11 -1.13 -19.65
CA ARG A 147 -14.01 -0.22 -20.03
C ARG A 147 -13.91 0.88 -19.00
N GLY A 148 -12.73 1.07 -18.44
CA GLY A 148 -12.48 2.10 -17.45
C GLY A 148 -11.01 2.46 -17.38
N GLY A 149 -10.72 3.65 -16.86
CA GLY A 149 -9.36 4.09 -16.64
C GLY A 149 -9.34 5.34 -15.78
N TYR A 150 -8.22 5.56 -15.12
CA TYR A 150 -8.00 6.74 -14.30
C TYR A 150 -6.51 7.09 -14.27
N ALA A 151 -6.24 8.37 -14.02
CA ALA A 151 -4.90 8.85 -13.73
C ALA A 151 -4.71 8.98 -12.23
N SER A 152 -3.47 8.86 -11.78
CA SER A 152 -3.11 9.06 -10.38
C SER A 152 -1.70 9.62 -10.23
N SER A 153 -1.45 10.30 -9.13
CA SER A 153 -0.14 10.83 -8.76
C SER A 153 0.23 10.42 -7.33
N ARG A 154 1.53 10.38 -7.07
CA ARG A 154 2.07 10.18 -5.73
C ARG A 154 3.40 10.91 -5.59
N HIS A 155 3.49 11.80 -4.63
CA HIS A 155 4.68 12.58 -4.34
C HIS A 155 5.20 12.22 -2.96
N TYR A 156 6.52 12.38 -2.78
CA TYR A 156 7.19 11.89 -1.59
C TYR A 156 8.38 12.78 -1.23
N ILE A 157 8.53 13.07 0.06
CA ILE A 157 9.71 13.71 0.65
C ILE A 157 10.15 12.84 1.82
N SER A 158 11.43 12.53 1.94
CA SER A 158 11.96 11.74 3.04
C SER A 158 13.38 12.14 3.41
N VAL A 159 13.80 11.76 4.62
CA VAL A 159 15.19 11.86 5.07
C VAL A 159 15.50 10.80 6.11
N SER A 160 16.74 10.34 6.13
CA SER A 160 17.24 9.34 7.09
C SER A 160 18.52 9.84 7.79
N PRO A 161 18.38 10.66 8.85
CA PRO A 161 19.52 11.14 9.63
C PRO A 161 20.12 10.04 10.51
N ILE A 162 21.44 10.16 10.76
CA ILE A 162 22.22 9.29 11.63
C ILE A 162 22.68 10.05 12.85
N ALA A 163 22.30 9.58 14.04
CA ALA A 163 22.70 10.12 15.32
C ALA A 163 23.84 9.31 15.96
N GLY A 164 24.75 9.96 16.66
CA GLY A 164 25.85 9.33 17.37
C GLY A 164 27.07 9.05 16.50
N ARG A 165 28.02 8.30 17.03
CA ARG A 165 29.29 7.92 16.36
C ARG A 165 29.70 6.50 16.71
N GLY A 166 30.47 5.87 15.82
CA GLY A 166 31.01 4.52 16.01
C GLY A 166 29.93 3.47 16.27
N LYS A 167 30.17 2.54 17.19
CA LYS A 167 29.24 1.44 17.51
C LYS A 167 27.91 1.90 18.14
N GLY A 168 27.81 3.16 18.57
CA GLY A 168 26.60 3.73 19.17
C GLY A 168 25.73 4.51 18.17
N MET A 169 26.07 4.50 16.88
CA MET A 169 25.27 5.15 15.86
C MET A 169 23.87 4.54 15.79
N GLN A 170 22.89 5.42 15.64
CA GLN A 170 21.49 5.07 15.43
C GLN A 170 20.94 5.87 14.26
N ARG A 171 20.07 5.28 13.50
CA ARG A 171 19.34 5.96 12.41
C ARG A 171 17.85 5.81 12.60
N ASP A 172 17.13 6.74 12.09
CA ASP A 172 15.70 6.62 11.84
C ASP A 172 15.33 7.49 10.65
N ALA A 173 14.16 7.29 10.11
CA ALA A 173 13.69 8.02 8.95
C ALA A 173 12.30 8.61 9.20
N TRP A 174 11.98 9.64 8.44
CA TRP A 174 10.62 10.14 8.35
C TRP A 174 10.29 10.60 6.93
N TYR A 175 9.01 10.68 6.63
CA TYR A 175 8.55 11.03 5.29
C TYR A 175 7.19 11.71 5.29
N SER A 176 6.89 12.38 4.18
CA SER A 176 5.54 12.77 3.78
C SER A 176 5.24 12.20 2.41
N SER A 177 4.04 11.65 2.21
CA SER A 177 3.62 11.10 0.93
C SER A 177 2.16 11.44 0.66
N MET A 178 1.92 12.20 -0.42
CA MET A 178 0.60 12.71 -0.80
C MET A 178 0.38 12.56 -2.31
N ARG A 179 -0.87 12.63 -2.74
CA ARG A 179 -1.21 12.67 -4.18
C ARG A 179 -0.97 14.05 -4.78
N ASP A 180 -1.22 15.08 -4.00
CA ASP A 180 -0.98 16.47 -4.35
C ASP A 180 0.28 16.97 -3.63
N ALA A 181 1.20 17.58 -4.36
CA ALA A 181 2.42 18.13 -3.78
C ALA A 181 2.14 19.26 -2.78
N ALA A 182 1.03 19.98 -2.94
CA ALA A 182 0.60 21.03 -2.02
C ALA A 182 0.21 20.50 -0.63
N ASP A 183 -0.17 19.23 -0.54
CA ASP A 183 -0.54 18.56 0.71
C ASP A 183 0.67 17.93 1.43
N LEU A 184 1.86 17.95 0.83
CA LEU A 184 3.07 17.45 1.48
C LEU A 184 3.43 18.28 2.71
N ALA A 185 3.90 17.63 3.74
CA ALA A 185 4.46 18.33 4.90
C ALA A 185 5.69 19.17 4.49
N ALA A 186 5.89 20.28 5.16
CA ALA A 186 7.07 21.11 4.92
C ALA A 186 8.36 20.28 5.08
N PRO A 187 9.33 20.39 4.17
CA PRO A 187 10.57 19.61 4.21
C PRO A 187 11.29 19.72 5.56
N GLU A 188 11.29 20.91 6.14
CA GLU A 188 11.92 21.16 7.43
C GLU A 188 11.22 20.45 8.59
N ALA A 189 9.90 20.27 8.51
CA ALA A 189 9.15 19.52 9.51
C ALA A 189 9.48 18.02 9.43
N VAL A 190 9.56 17.47 8.21
CA VAL A 190 9.99 16.09 7.97
C VAL A 190 11.39 15.86 8.50
N GLY A 191 12.33 16.80 8.20
CA GLY A 191 13.72 16.73 8.66
C GLY A 191 13.85 16.74 10.17
N ARG A 192 13.22 17.71 10.84
CA ARG A 192 13.26 17.80 12.30
C ARG A 192 12.72 16.56 13.00
N TYR A 193 11.57 16.08 12.57
CA TYR A 193 10.96 14.90 13.18
C TYR A 193 11.78 13.64 12.97
N ALA A 194 12.37 13.43 11.78
CA ALA A 194 13.30 12.33 11.54
C ALA A 194 14.52 12.37 12.48
N ALA A 195 15.07 13.56 12.71
CA ALA A 195 16.20 13.74 13.63
C ALA A 195 15.83 13.44 15.09
N GLU A 196 14.67 13.91 15.56
CA GLU A 196 14.16 13.59 16.90
C GLU A 196 14.00 12.08 17.11
N ARG A 197 13.49 11.37 16.09
CA ARG A 197 13.39 9.91 16.10
C ARG A 197 14.78 9.26 16.21
N ALA A 198 15.74 9.64 15.38
CA ALA A 198 17.09 9.09 15.43
C ALA A 198 17.79 9.37 16.78
N LEU A 199 17.60 10.57 17.35
CA LEU A 199 18.11 10.93 18.68
C LEU A 199 17.49 10.09 19.80
N SER A 200 16.20 9.78 19.70
CA SER A 200 15.49 8.97 20.70
C SER A 200 16.03 7.55 20.82
N ARG A 201 16.69 7.06 19.76
CA ARG A 201 17.30 5.72 19.71
C ARG A 201 18.69 5.64 20.31
N LEU A 202 19.31 6.78 20.61
CA LEU A 202 20.63 6.79 21.24
C LEU A 202 20.59 6.10 22.61
N LYS A 203 21.71 5.42 22.97
CA LYS A 203 21.82 4.60 24.18
C LYS A 203 20.80 3.45 24.26
N SER A 204 20.42 2.89 23.10
CA SER A 204 19.59 1.71 23.04
C SER A 204 20.16 0.56 23.89
N ARG A 205 19.29 -0.21 24.52
CA ARG A 205 19.64 -1.34 25.36
C ARG A 205 18.67 -2.49 25.16
N ARG A 206 19.12 -3.70 25.42
CA ARG A 206 18.23 -4.85 25.50
C ARG A 206 17.33 -4.74 26.73
N VAL A 207 16.07 -5.09 26.59
CA VAL A 207 15.14 -5.25 27.70
C VAL A 207 14.95 -6.72 28.01
N ALA A 208 14.61 -7.05 29.25
CA ALA A 208 14.30 -8.42 29.63
C ALA A 208 13.00 -8.87 28.94
N THR A 209 12.89 -10.18 28.72
CA THR A 209 11.64 -10.80 28.27
C THR A 209 10.54 -10.50 29.29
N ALA A 210 9.42 -9.99 28.82
CA ALA A 210 8.29 -9.64 29.68
C ALA A 210 6.98 -9.72 28.90
N GLU A 211 5.89 -9.97 29.59
CA GLU A 211 4.54 -9.79 29.09
C GLU A 211 4.04 -8.43 29.56
N VAL A 212 3.80 -7.54 28.62
CA VAL A 212 3.44 -6.15 28.88
C VAL A 212 2.45 -5.63 27.84
N PRO A 213 1.65 -4.61 28.15
CA PRO A 213 0.88 -3.88 27.15
C PRO A 213 1.79 -3.30 26.07
N VAL A 214 1.29 -3.29 24.82
CA VAL A 214 2.02 -2.78 23.66
C VAL A 214 1.21 -1.68 22.99
N LEU A 215 1.86 -0.55 22.76
CA LEU A 215 1.36 0.54 21.93
C LEU A 215 2.16 0.56 20.62
N PHE A 216 1.48 0.44 19.51
CA PHE A 216 2.11 0.58 18.18
C PHE A 216 1.95 2.02 17.69
N GLU A 217 3.03 2.63 17.20
CA GLU A 217 2.94 3.87 16.44
C GLU A 217 2.03 3.67 15.22
N SER A 218 1.26 4.68 14.82
CA SER A 218 0.25 4.56 13.76
C SER A 218 0.80 4.03 12.43
N THR A 219 2.01 4.44 12.07
CA THR A 219 2.70 3.97 10.85
C THR A 219 3.06 2.47 10.92
N VAL A 220 3.38 1.97 12.11
CA VAL A 220 3.71 0.56 12.36
C VAL A 220 2.43 -0.27 12.53
N ALA A 221 1.41 0.30 13.16
CA ALA A 221 0.11 -0.34 13.35
C ALA A 221 -0.56 -0.75 12.02
N ALA A 222 -0.32 0.00 10.94
CA ALA A 222 -0.76 -0.36 9.59
C ALA A 222 -0.30 -1.75 9.16
N GLY A 223 0.86 -2.23 9.64
CA GLY A 223 1.36 -3.57 9.40
C GLY A 223 0.50 -4.68 10.01
N LEU A 224 -0.13 -4.43 11.17
CA LEU A 224 -1.09 -5.36 11.78
C LEU A 224 -2.36 -5.49 10.93
N LEU A 225 -2.85 -4.35 10.41
CA LEU A 225 -3.99 -4.32 9.50
C LEU A 225 -3.67 -5.04 8.19
N GLY A 226 -2.46 -4.84 7.64
CA GLY A 226 -1.98 -5.56 6.48
C GLY A 226 -1.90 -7.09 6.70
N ALA A 227 -1.50 -7.54 7.89
CA ALA A 227 -1.48 -8.96 8.24
C ALA A 227 -2.91 -9.55 8.28
N PHE A 228 -3.87 -8.82 8.83
CA PHE A 228 -5.28 -9.21 8.81
C PHE A 228 -5.81 -9.34 7.36
N VAL A 229 -5.54 -8.34 6.50
CA VAL A 229 -5.93 -8.39 5.08
C VAL A 229 -5.34 -9.61 4.38
N GLN A 230 -4.05 -9.87 4.58
CA GLN A 230 -3.39 -11.04 4.00
C GLN A 230 -4.02 -12.36 4.47
N ALA A 231 -4.32 -12.49 5.76
CA ALA A 231 -4.95 -13.68 6.33
C ALA A 231 -6.40 -13.88 5.85
N THR A 232 -7.12 -12.80 5.54
CA THR A 232 -8.50 -12.83 5.02
C THR A 232 -8.58 -12.63 3.51
N SER A 233 -7.45 -12.66 2.80
CA SER A 233 -7.41 -12.63 1.34
C SER A 233 -7.92 -13.94 0.75
N GLY A 234 -8.68 -13.85 -0.34
CA GLY A 234 -9.24 -15.03 -1.00
C GLY A 234 -8.18 -16.07 -1.37
N GLY A 235 -6.98 -15.60 -1.78
CA GLY A 235 -5.85 -16.46 -2.09
C GLY A 235 -5.35 -17.30 -0.91
N ALA A 236 -5.30 -16.73 0.29
CA ALA A 236 -4.92 -17.46 1.50
C ALA A 236 -6.03 -18.43 1.94
N LEU A 237 -7.29 -17.99 1.85
CA LEU A 237 -8.44 -18.76 2.31
C LEU A 237 -8.68 -20.04 1.49
N TYR A 238 -8.78 -19.95 0.15
CA TYR A 238 -9.07 -21.13 -0.65
C TYR A 238 -7.93 -22.16 -0.67
N ARG A 239 -6.70 -21.72 -0.45
CA ARG A 239 -5.55 -22.64 -0.26
C ARG A 239 -5.42 -23.17 1.16
N LYS A 240 -6.29 -22.77 2.07
CA LYS A 240 -6.24 -23.10 3.50
C LYS A 240 -4.89 -22.73 4.14
N ALA A 241 -4.29 -21.65 3.65
CA ALA A 241 -3.01 -21.10 4.13
C ALA A 241 -3.24 -19.89 5.04
N SER A 242 -4.26 -19.96 5.89
CA SER A 242 -4.63 -18.92 6.84
C SER A 242 -5.23 -19.52 8.11
N PHE A 243 -4.87 -18.95 9.27
CA PHE A 243 -5.52 -19.25 10.55
C PHE A 243 -6.94 -18.66 10.65
N LEU A 244 -7.34 -17.80 9.69
CA LEU A 244 -8.65 -17.17 9.60
C LEU A 244 -9.55 -17.84 8.53
N VAL A 245 -9.28 -19.10 8.19
CA VAL A 245 -10.24 -19.89 7.39
C VAL A 245 -11.56 -20.00 8.15
N ASP A 246 -12.68 -19.81 7.46
CA ASP A 246 -14.05 -19.89 7.98
C ASP A 246 -14.37 -18.91 9.13
N CYS A 247 -13.64 -17.78 9.22
CA CYS A 247 -13.85 -16.78 10.27
C CYS A 247 -14.99 -15.78 9.99
N LEU A 248 -15.70 -15.89 8.87
CA LEU A 248 -16.83 -15.00 8.57
C LEU A 248 -17.93 -15.15 9.64
N GLY A 249 -18.35 -14.03 10.23
CA GLY A 249 -19.30 -14.01 11.33
C GLY A 249 -18.70 -14.40 12.70
N GLN A 250 -17.40 -14.65 12.79
CA GLN A 250 -16.72 -15.01 14.04
C GLN A 250 -16.02 -13.81 14.68
N PRO A 251 -15.94 -13.75 16.02
CA PRO A 251 -15.17 -12.74 16.73
C PRO A 251 -13.67 -13.06 16.62
N VAL A 252 -12.92 -12.20 15.92
CA VAL A 252 -11.48 -12.35 15.70
C VAL A 252 -10.69 -11.23 16.38
N LEU A 253 -11.30 -10.08 16.54
CA LEU A 253 -10.69 -8.91 17.19
C LEU A 253 -11.45 -8.56 18.46
N ALA A 254 -10.88 -7.63 19.23
CA ALA A 254 -11.55 -7.16 20.46
C ALA A 254 -12.92 -6.53 20.16
N PRO A 255 -13.94 -6.69 21.03
CA PRO A 255 -15.33 -6.26 20.76
C PRO A 255 -15.52 -4.74 20.56
N HIS A 256 -14.50 -3.95 20.81
CA HIS A 256 -14.52 -2.51 20.59
C HIS A 256 -13.83 -2.06 19.31
N VAL A 257 -13.33 -3.00 18.48
CA VAL A 257 -12.59 -2.71 17.24
C VAL A 257 -13.52 -2.83 16.05
N ASP A 258 -13.54 -1.79 15.23
CA ASP A 258 -14.21 -1.75 13.95
C ASP A 258 -13.17 -1.54 12.85
N ILE A 259 -13.35 -2.20 11.70
CA ILE A 259 -12.56 -1.96 10.49
C ILE A 259 -13.53 -1.63 9.36
N ARG A 260 -13.33 -0.47 8.76
CA ARG A 260 -14.09 0.01 7.61
C ARG A 260 -13.19 0.23 6.42
N GLU A 261 -13.74 0.06 5.25
CA GLU A 261 -13.09 0.29 3.98
C GLU A 261 -13.90 1.27 3.15
N ASP A 262 -13.22 2.26 2.57
CA ASP A 262 -13.85 3.22 1.66
C ASP A 262 -12.95 3.47 0.45
N PRO A 263 -13.25 2.83 -0.70
CA PRO A 263 -12.51 3.01 -1.94
C PRO A 263 -12.72 4.38 -2.60
N HIS A 264 -13.65 5.19 -2.11
CA HIS A 264 -14.10 6.41 -2.78
C HIS A 264 -13.69 7.71 -2.06
N GLN A 265 -12.69 7.63 -1.18
CA GLN A 265 -12.15 8.81 -0.52
C GLN A 265 -11.41 9.70 -1.52
N PRO A 266 -11.77 11.00 -1.67
CA PRO A 266 -10.99 11.92 -2.49
C PRO A 266 -9.54 11.96 -2.03
N LYS A 267 -8.58 11.97 -2.98
CA LYS A 267 -7.13 11.90 -2.73
C LYS A 267 -6.69 10.70 -1.89
N GLY A 268 -7.57 9.73 -1.62
CA GLY A 268 -7.26 8.56 -0.79
C GLY A 268 -6.14 7.71 -1.40
N LYS A 269 -5.21 7.24 -0.55
CA LYS A 269 -4.01 6.51 -1.02
C LYS A 269 -4.34 5.18 -1.69
N GLY A 270 -5.39 4.50 -1.23
CA GLY A 270 -5.91 3.25 -1.80
C GLY A 270 -7.23 3.42 -2.55
N SER A 271 -7.62 4.64 -2.94
CA SER A 271 -8.86 4.87 -3.67
C SER A 271 -8.76 4.39 -5.11
N ALA A 272 -9.80 3.70 -5.56
CA ALA A 272 -9.97 3.24 -6.93
C ALA A 272 -11.46 3.12 -7.29
N PRO A 273 -11.88 3.58 -8.47
CA PRO A 273 -13.28 3.49 -8.89
C PRO A 273 -13.74 2.05 -9.20
N PHE A 274 -12.79 1.17 -9.50
CA PHE A 274 -12.97 -0.26 -9.76
C PHE A 274 -11.68 -1.00 -9.41
N ASP A 275 -11.76 -2.32 -9.22
CA ASP A 275 -10.59 -3.17 -8.96
C ASP A 275 -9.83 -3.56 -10.24
N ASP A 276 -8.73 -4.28 -10.13
CA ASP A 276 -7.88 -4.65 -11.28
C ASP A 276 -8.60 -5.53 -12.33
N GLU A 277 -9.75 -6.12 -11.99
CA GLU A 277 -10.57 -6.89 -12.91
C GLU A 277 -11.72 -6.06 -13.52
N GLY A 278 -11.87 -4.78 -13.11
CA GLY A 278 -12.99 -3.92 -13.50
C GLY A 278 -14.26 -4.16 -12.69
N VAL A 279 -14.15 -4.87 -11.57
CA VAL A 279 -15.26 -5.09 -10.64
C VAL A 279 -15.48 -3.80 -9.83
N ARG A 280 -16.75 -3.46 -9.61
CA ARG A 280 -17.11 -2.28 -8.82
C ARG A 280 -16.59 -2.34 -7.40
N THR A 281 -16.07 -1.24 -6.91
CA THR A 281 -15.66 -1.06 -5.52
C THR A 281 -16.78 -0.40 -4.71
N ARG A 282 -16.85 -0.69 -3.41
CA ARG A 282 -17.90 -0.14 -2.52
C ARG A 282 -17.38 0.08 -1.12
N PRO A 283 -17.81 1.17 -0.44
CA PRO A 283 -17.60 1.28 1.00
C PRO A 283 -18.26 0.11 1.73
N ARG A 284 -17.55 -0.43 2.73
CA ARG A 284 -18.06 -1.56 3.52
C ARG A 284 -17.48 -1.59 4.93
N THR A 285 -18.18 -2.29 5.80
CA THR A 285 -17.65 -2.71 7.09
C THR A 285 -16.99 -4.08 6.92
N VAL A 286 -15.71 -4.16 7.28
CA VAL A 286 -14.91 -5.40 7.21
C VAL A 286 -14.96 -6.14 8.54
N VAL A 287 -14.92 -5.38 9.64
CA VAL A 287 -15.09 -5.88 11.02
C VAL A 287 -16.02 -4.96 11.76
N ASP A 288 -17.01 -5.51 12.44
CA ASP A 288 -17.96 -4.80 13.32
C ASP A 288 -17.90 -5.38 14.72
N GLY A 289 -17.50 -4.56 15.69
CA GLY A 289 -17.39 -5.01 17.08
C GLY A 289 -16.50 -6.26 17.25
N GLY A 290 -15.42 -6.35 16.52
CA GLY A 290 -14.51 -7.49 16.53
C GLY A 290 -14.90 -8.67 15.65
N VAL A 291 -16.13 -8.68 15.09
CA VAL A 291 -16.67 -9.77 14.27
C VAL A 291 -16.39 -9.53 12.79
N VAL A 292 -15.81 -10.51 12.10
CA VAL A 292 -15.50 -10.42 10.67
C VAL A 292 -16.78 -10.43 9.84
N GLN A 293 -16.96 -9.38 9.00
CA GLN A 293 -18.12 -9.20 8.14
C GLN A 293 -17.83 -9.53 6.67
N GLY A 294 -16.58 -9.61 6.27
CA GLY A 294 -16.23 -9.86 4.87
C GLY A 294 -14.75 -10.15 4.64
N TYR A 295 -14.50 -10.84 3.55
CA TYR A 295 -13.18 -11.18 3.03
C TYR A 295 -12.75 -10.23 1.91
N PHE A 296 -11.49 -10.35 1.44
CA PHE A 296 -10.95 -9.63 0.29
C PHE A 296 -10.82 -10.59 -0.90
N LEU A 297 -11.83 -10.58 -1.78
CA LEU A 297 -12.00 -11.57 -2.82
C LEU A 297 -11.94 -10.94 -4.23
N SER A 298 -11.07 -11.45 -5.09
CA SER A 298 -11.17 -11.31 -6.54
C SER A 298 -12.23 -12.24 -7.10
N SER A 299 -12.62 -12.11 -8.36
CA SER A 299 -13.56 -13.02 -9.02
C SER A 299 -13.09 -14.48 -8.98
N TYR A 300 -11.80 -14.70 -9.23
CA TYR A 300 -11.21 -16.04 -9.17
C TYR A 300 -11.28 -16.67 -7.78
N SER A 301 -10.81 -15.96 -6.77
CA SER A 301 -10.79 -16.47 -5.40
C SER A 301 -12.19 -16.66 -4.80
N ALA A 302 -13.11 -15.79 -5.18
CA ALA A 302 -14.52 -15.92 -4.80
C ALA A 302 -15.13 -17.24 -5.36
N ARG A 303 -14.91 -17.54 -6.64
CA ARG A 303 -15.36 -18.79 -7.25
C ARG A 303 -14.74 -20.01 -6.57
N LYS A 304 -13.44 -19.98 -6.24
CA LYS A 304 -12.79 -21.07 -5.48
C LYS A 304 -13.42 -21.30 -4.11
N LEU A 305 -14.00 -20.28 -3.49
CA LEU A 305 -14.66 -20.34 -2.18
C LEU A 305 -16.18 -20.53 -2.28
N GLY A 306 -16.76 -20.61 -3.49
CA GLY A 306 -18.21 -20.66 -3.68
C GLY A 306 -18.92 -19.35 -3.25
N MET A 307 -18.23 -18.23 -3.29
CA MET A 307 -18.68 -16.90 -2.87
C MET A 307 -18.79 -15.95 -4.07
N LYS A 308 -19.30 -14.73 -3.83
CA LYS A 308 -19.22 -13.62 -4.78
C LYS A 308 -17.96 -12.78 -4.55
N THR A 309 -17.46 -12.18 -5.64
CA THR A 309 -16.36 -11.21 -5.56
C THR A 309 -16.74 -10.02 -4.66
N THR A 310 -15.75 -9.45 -4.02
CA THR A 310 -15.91 -8.25 -3.20
C THR A 310 -15.23 -7.02 -3.79
N GLY A 311 -14.76 -7.11 -5.07
CA GLY A 311 -14.07 -6.01 -5.74
C GLY A 311 -12.66 -5.79 -5.20
N HIS A 312 -11.92 -6.87 -4.98
CA HIS A 312 -10.58 -6.82 -4.37
C HIS A 312 -9.51 -7.56 -5.18
N ALA A 313 -9.66 -7.61 -6.49
CA ALA A 313 -8.51 -7.85 -7.35
C ALA A 313 -7.56 -6.64 -7.21
N GLY A 314 -6.33 -6.90 -6.77
CA GLY A 314 -5.36 -5.82 -6.46
C GLY A 314 -5.21 -5.49 -4.97
N GLY A 315 -6.11 -5.95 -4.10
CA GLY A 315 -5.99 -5.80 -2.65
C GLY A 315 -7.05 -4.92 -1.99
N SER A 316 -6.78 -4.48 -0.76
CA SER A 316 -7.66 -3.62 0.03
C SER A 316 -7.56 -2.15 -0.35
N GLN A 317 -8.62 -1.39 -0.06
CA GLN A 317 -8.73 0.04 -0.40
C GLN A 317 -9.03 0.86 0.87
N ASN A 318 -8.18 1.85 1.18
CA ASN A 318 -8.36 2.81 2.29
C ASN A 318 -9.00 2.22 3.55
N LEU A 319 -8.33 1.25 4.16
CA LEU A 319 -8.79 0.67 5.41
C LEU A 319 -8.58 1.62 6.59
N ALA A 320 -9.57 1.76 7.43
CA ALA A 320 -9.51 2.46 8.70
C ALA A 320 -9.92 1.53 9.83
N MET A 321 -8.99 1.30 10.78
CA MET A 321 -9.27 0.62 12.04
C MET A 321 -9.56 1.66 13.10
N THR A 322 -10.70 1.51 13.79
CA THR A 322 -11.13 2.39 14.86
C THR A 322 -11.48 1.59 16.11
N SER A 323 -11.52 2.27 17.25
CA SER A 323 -11.95 1.68 18.51
C SER A 323 -13.11 2.49 19.10
N ARG A 324 -14.17 1.82 19.51
CA ARG A 324 -15.32 2.42 20.23
C ARG A 324 -14.92 3.00 21.59
N ARG A 325 -13.70 2.71 22.08
CA ARG A 325 -13.12 3.24 23.31
C ARG A 325 -12.28 4.49 23.10
N THR A 326 -12.03 4.90 21.84
CA THR A 326 -11.29 6.13 21.53
C THR A 326 -12.06 7.34 22.05
N ARG A 327 -11.35 8.24 22.70
CA ARG A 327 -11.90 9.50 23.23
C ARG A 327 -11.32 10.69 22.46
N PRO A 328 -12.04 11.80 22.35
CA PRO A 328 -11.45 13.05 21.90
C PRO A 328 -10.20 13.37 22.73
N GLY A 329 -9.09 13.72 22.06
CA GLY A 329 -7.80 13.99 22.71
C GLY A 329 -6.93 12.77 22.99
N ASP A 330 -7.26 11.59 22.48
CA ASP A 330 -6.37 10.41 22.49
C ASP A 330 -5.24 10.55 21.45
N ASP A 331 -4.44 11.60 21.61
CA ASP A 331 -3.19 11.80 20.87
C ASP A 331 -2.05 10.88 21.41
N LEU A 332 -0.90 10.87 20.75
CA LEU A 332 0.23 10.04 21.16
C LEU A 332 0.66 10.31 22.62
N PRO A 333 0.81 11.57 23.11
CA PRO A 333 1.08 11.84 24.51
C PRO A 333 0.04 11.25 25.47
N ALA A 334 -1.25 11.34 25.14
CA ALA A 334 -2.31 10.77 25.96
C ALA A 334 -2.25 9.23 25.97
N MET A 335 -1.98 8.61 24.80
CA MET A 335 -1.85 7.16 24.71
C MET A 335 -0.62 6.63 25.45
N LEU A 336 0.50 7.36 25.43
CA LEU A 336 1.67 7.01 26.23
C LEU A 336 1.40 7.10 27.74
N ARG A 337 0.64 8.11 28.18
CA ARG A 337 0.19 8.18 29.58
C ARG A 337 -0.72 6.99 29.97
N LYS A 338 -1.65 6.62 29.08
CA LYS A 338 -2.52 5.43 29.29
C LYS A 338 -1.72 4.12 29.30
N LEU A 339 -0.69 3.99 28.46
CA LEU A 339 0.19 2.84 28.46
C LEU A 339 0.87 2.64 29.83
N GLY A 340 1.28 3.73 30.50
CA GLY A 340 1.98 3.70 31.77
C GLY A 340 3.27 2.88 31.69
N ARG A 341 3.20 1.60 32.09
CA ARG A 341 4.30 0.63 31.92
C ARG A 341 3.97 -0.31 30.76
N GLY A 342 4.76 -0.27 29.70
CA GLY A 342 4.55 -1.08 28.50
C GLY A 342 5.64 -0.86 27.46
N LEU A 343 5.42 -1.40 26.27
CA LEU A 343 6.31 -1.24 25.13
C LEU A 343 5.66 -0.31 24.10
N PHE A 344 6.34 0.77 23.73
CA PHE A 344 5.96 1.59 22.58
C PHE A 344 6.81 1.19 21.38
N VAL A 345 6.17 0.63 20.36
CA VAL A 345 6.83 0.10 19.15
C VAL A 345 6.79 1.14 18.05
N THR A 346 7.96 1.62 17.62
CA THR A 346 8.14 2.62 16.57
C THR A 346 8.76 2.05 15.29
N GLU A 347 9.31 0.83 15.36
CA GLU A 347 9.85 0.10 14.22
C GLU A 347 9.75 -1.41 14.48
N LEU A 348 9.56 -2.17 13.42
CA LEU A 348 9.56 -3.62 13.43
C LEU A 348 10.53 -4.13 12.38
N MET A 349 11.35 -5.10 12.73
CA MET A 349 12.23 -5.79 11.80
C MET A 349 11.72 -7.20 11.49
N GLY A 350 12.14 -7.71 10.34
CA GLY A 350 11.82 -9.07 9.91
C GLY A 350 10.41 -9.24 9.32
N GLN A 351 10.14 -10.44 8.81
CA GLN A 351 8.91 -10.84 8.14
C GLN A 351 8.26 -12.06 8.82
N GLY A 352 8.43 -12.19 10.12
CA GLY A 352 8.07 -13.37 10.92
C GLY A 352 6.56 -13.52 11.18
N VAL A 353 5.68 -13.34 10.18
CA VAL A 353 4.28 -13.68 10.30
C VAL A 353 4.02 -15.05 9.71
N ASN A 354 3.54 -15.97 10.51
CA ASN A 354 3.05 -17.26 10.03
C ASN A 354 1.54 -17.20 9.88
N TYR A 355 1.06 -17.04 8.65
CA TYR A 355 -0.36 -16.93 8.38
C TYR A 355 -1.16 -18.22 8.59
N VAL A 356 -0.50 -19.38 8.64
CA VAL A 356 -1.18 -20.67 8.91
C VAL A 356 -1.52 -20.83 10.39
N THR A 357 -0.58 -20.43 11.27
CA THR A 357 -0.76 -20.54 12.73
C THR A 357 -1.27 -19.28 13.40
N GLY A 358 -1.14 -18.13 12.75
CA GLY A 358 -1.45 -16.82 13.33
C GLY A 358 -0.33 -16.21 14.15
N ASP A 359 0.84 -16.83 14.20
CA ASP A 359 1.98 -16.30 14.93
C ASP A 359 2.48 -14.99 14.28
N TYR A 360 2.54 -13.94 15.09
CA TYR A 360 3.09 -12.65 14.71
C TYR A 360 4.39 -12.39 15.49
N SER A 361 5.51 -12.70 14.87
CA SER A 361 6.85 -12.51 15.45
C SER A 361 7.59 -11.41 14.69
N ARG A 362 8.14 -10.45 15.43
CA ARG A 362 8.91 -9.32 14.88
C ARG A 362 10.12 -9.03 15.79
N GLY A 363 11.19 -8.56 15.16
CA GLY A 363 12.39 -8.08 15.87
C GLY A 363 12.37 -6.58 16.12
#